data_ecdc7005712bb9383dbb968fbb70621f
#
_entry.id   ecdc7005712bb9383dbb968fbb70621f
#
_cell.length_a   1.000
_cell.length_b   1.000
_cell.length_c   1.000
_cell.angle_alpha   90.00
_cell.angle_beta   90.00
_cell.angle_gamma   90.00
#
_symmetry.space_group_name_H-M   'P 1'
#
loop_
_entity.id
_entity.type
_entity.pdbx_description
1 polymer ?
#
loop_
_entity_poly.entity_id
_entity_poly.type
_entity_poly.pdbx_seq_one_letter_code
_entity_poly.pdbx_strand_id
1 'polypeptide(L)'
;MKIIINKTTKLILELINQALIFSTTNLPGFDQMALDLNSLDQTISNSEIILTLRFYYWAGDWLSIGYHQKEIPTHWEKLLSKGEINIVRRPSGGGLFCIQGA
;
A
#
# COMPACT_ATOMS: atom_id res chain seq x y z
N MET A 1 6.91 -20.45 1.62
CA MET A 1 5.93 -19.72 2.46
C MET A 1 4.62 -20.49 2.47
N LYS A 2 4.05 -20.71 3.64
CA LYS A 2 2.76 -21.39 3.76
C LYS A 2 1.67 -20.33 4.03
N ILE A 3 0.66 -20.30 3.17
CA ILE A 3 -0.50 -19.41 3.34
C ILE A 3 -1.63 -20.22 3.94
N ILE A 4 -2.15 -19.76 5.08
CA ILE A 4 -3.30 -20.37 5.72
C ILE A 4 -4.52 -19.49 5.43
N ILE A 5 -5.52 -20.08 4.80
CA ILE A 5 -6.73 -19.38 4.38
C ILE A 5 -7.91 -19.97 5.13
N ASN A 6 -8.74 -19.12 5.75
CA ASN A 6 -9.96 -19.57 6.40
C ASN A 6 -11.05 -19.93 5.36
N LYS A 7 -12.11 -20.57 5.81
CA LYS A 7 -13.21 -21.03 4.95
C LYS A 7 -13.87 -19.89 4.18
N THR A 8 -14.09 -18.75 4.81
CA THR A 8 -14.73 -17.58 4.20
C THR A 8 -13.85 -17.02 3.07
N THR A 9 -12.56 -16.85 3.32
CA THR A 9 -11.59 -16.39 2.30
C THR A 9 -11.54 -17.36 1.13
N LYS A 10 -11.56 -18.68 1.39
CA LYS A 10 -11.58 -19.68 0.33
C LYS A 10 -12.80 -19.55 -0.59
N LEU A 11 -13.99 -19.33 -0.01
CA LEU A 11 -15.21 -19.11 -0.79
C LEU A 11 -15.12 -17.85 -1.64
N ILE A 12 -14.53 -16.78 -1.12
CA ILE A 12 -14.33 -15.53 -1.88
C ILE A 12 -13.35 -15.79 -3.04
N LEU A 13 -12.25 -16.50 -2.81
CA LEU A 13 -11.28 -16.81 -3.86
C LEU A 13 -11.87 -17.65 -4.99
N GLU A 14 -12.83 -18.52 -4.69
CA GLU A 14 -13.54 -19.32 -5.71
C GLU A 14 -14.37 -18.47 -6.68
N LEU A 15 -14.73 -17.22 -6.28
CA LEU A 15 -15.47 -16.29 -7.12
C LEU A 15 -14.57 -15.45 -8.03
N ILE A 16 -13.26 -15.53 -7.84
CA ILE A 16 -12.30 -14.69 -8.59
C ILE A 16 -12.05 -15.29 -9.97
N ASN A 17 -12.28 -14.46 -11.01
CA ASN A 17 -12.06 -14.85 -12.39
C ASN A 17 -10.60 -14.83 -12.80
N GLN A 18 -9.82 -13.90 -12.23
CA GLN A 18 -8.42 -13.68 -12.59
C GLN A 18 -7.62 -13.20 -11.39
N ALA A 19 -6.40 -13.66 -11.26
CA ALA A 19 -5.44 -13.17 -10.28
C ALA A 19 -4.22 -12.57 -11.00
N LEU A 20 -3.83 -11.36 -10.60
CA LEU A 20 -2.65 -10.66 -11.09
C LEU A 20 -1.66 -10.50 -9.95
N ILE A 21 -0.42 -10.91 -10.17
CA ILE A 21 0.65 -10.83 -9.16
C ILE A 21 1.79 -10.01 -9.73
N PHE A 22 2.15 -8.93 -9.01
CA PHE A 22 3.23 -8.03 -9.41
C PHE A 22 4.28 -7.94 -8.32
N SER A 23 5.52 -7.73 -8.75
CA SER A 23 6.61 -7.37 -7.84
C SER A 23 7.29 -6.11 -8.38
N THR A 24 7.39 -5.10 -7.52
CA THR A 24 8.14 -3.88 -7.81
C THR A 24 9.13 -3.62 -6.69
N THR A 25 10.31 -3.10 -7.01
CA THR A 25 11.37 -2.88 -6.04
C THR A 25 11.86 -1.44 -6.05
N ASN A 26 12.28 -0.94 -4.87
CA ASN A 26 13.00 0.31 -4.71
C ASN A 26 12.40 1.54 -5.41
N LEU A 27 11.08 1.67 -5.35
CA LEU A 27 10.41 2.88 -5.80
C LEU A 27 10.15 3.83 -4.63
N PRO A 28 10.19 5.15 -4.86
CA PRO A 28 9.77 6.13 -3.86
C PRO A 28 8.32 5.93 -3.42
N GLY A 29 7.98 6.40 -2.22
CA GLY A 29 6.64 6.24 -1.68
C GLY A 29 5.54 6.81 -2.57
N PHE A 30 5.79 7.91 -3.29
CA PHE A 30 4.84 8.50 -4.24
C PHE A 30 4.47 7.52 -5.36
N ASP A 31 5.48 6.86 -5.92
CA ASP A 31 5.27 5.90 -7.01
C ASP A 31 4.56 4.65 -6.52
N GLN A 32 4.90 4.18 -5.32
CA GLN A 32 4.20 3.05 -4.70
C GLN A 32 2.71 3.34 -4.50
N MET A 33 2.37 4.53 -4.01
CA MET A 33 0.98 4.92 -3.82
C MET A 33 0.24 5.15 -5.13
N ALA A 34 0.92 5.68 -6.15
CA ALA A 34 0.34 5.84 -7.48
C ALA A 34 0.02 4.49 -8.13
N LEU A 35 0.90 3.51 -7.97
CA LEU A 35 0.68 2.15 -8.45
C LEU A 35 -0.48 1.46 -7.72
N ASP A 36 -0.61 1.65 -6.41
CA ASP A 36 -1.73 1.12 -5.65
C ASP A 36 -3.06 1.70 -6.14
N LEU A 37 -3.13 3.01 -6.35
CA LEU A 37 -4.31 3.68 -6.83
C LEU A 37 -4.70 3.21 -8.25
N ASN A 38 -3.72 3.10 -9.14
CA ASN A 38 -3.94 2.59 -10.49
C ASN A 38 -4.48 1.16 -10.49
N SER A 39 -3.93 0.29 -9.63
CA SER A 39 -4.41 -1.08 -9.48
C SER A 39 -5.86 -1.13 -8.99
N LEU A 40 -6.21 -0.26 -8.05
CA LEU A 40 -7.58 -0.15 -7.54
C LEU A 40 -8.53 0.32 -8.63
N ASP A 41 -8.17 1.34 -9.39
CA ASP A 41 -9.01 1.85 -10.49
C ASP A 41 -9.24 0.80 -11.56
N GLN A 42 -8.23 0.04 -11.93
CA GLN A 42 -8.35 -1.06 -12.88
C GLN A 42 -9.27 -2.16 -12.37
N THR A 43 -9.18 -2.50 -11.08
CA THR A 43 -10.04 -3.51 -10.46
C THR A 43 -11.50 -3.08 -10.45
N ILE A 44 -11.77 -1.82 -10.11
CA ILE A 44 -13.13 -1.27 -10.07
C ILE A 44 -13.74 -1.18 -11.47
N SER A 45 -12.94 -0.83 -12.47
CA SER A 45 -13.41 -0.64 -13.85
C SER A 45 -13.66 -1.94 -14.59
N ASN A 46 -13.25 -3.08 -14.06
CA ASN A 46 -13.37 -4.36 -14.72
C ASN A 46 -14.70 -5.03 -14.37
N SER A 47 -15.35 -5.64 -15.37
CA SER A 47 -16.60 -6.38 -15.17
C SER A 47 -16.39 -7.76 -14.55
N GLU A 48 -15.17 -8.30 -14.60
CA GLU A 48 -14.81 -9.56 -13.97
C GLU A 48 -14.26 -9.34 -12.56
N ILE A 49 -14.34 -10.36 -11.72
CA ILE A 49 -13.76 -10.31 -10.39
C ILE A 49 -12.26 -10.60 -10.50
N ILE A 50 -11.45 -9.59 -10.16
CA ILE A 50 -10.00 -9.65 -10.26
C ILE A 50 -9.38 -9.50 -8.87
N LEU A 51 -8.45 -10.38 -8.54
CA LEU A 51 -7.55 -10.22 -7.40
C LEU A 51 -6.22 -9.68 -7.90
N THR A 52 -5.78 -8.57 -7.33
CA THR A 52 -4.46 -8.00 -7.60
C THR A 52 -3.61 -8.04 -6.34
N LEU A 53 -2.46 -8.67 -6.43
CA LEU A 53 -1.45 -8.71 -5.37
C LEU A 53 -0.20 -8.02 -5.87
N ARG A 54 0.32 -7.08 -5.09
CA ARG A 54 1.54 -6.37 -5.40
C ARG A 54 2.49 -6.42 -4.21
N PHE A 55 3.67 -6.97 -4.41
CA PHE A 55 4.74 -7.02 -3.42
C PHE A 55 5.79 -5.99 -3.77
N TYR A 56 6.22 -5.19 -2.78
CA TYR A 56 7.19 -4.14 -3.05
C TYR A 56 8.02 -3.75 -1.83
N TYR A 57 9.17 -3.18 -2.10
CA TYR A 57 10.05 -2.54 -1.13
C TYR A 57 10.11 -1.04 -1.42
N TRP A 58 10.14 -0.25 -0.37
CA TRP A 58 10.23 1.21 -0.50
C TRP A 58 11.68 1.64 -0.62
N ALA A 59 11.93 2.64 -1.45
CA ALA A 59 13.21 3.32 -1.52
C ALA A 59 13.29 4.39 -0.41
N GLY A 60 14.15 4.16 0.57
CA GLY A 60 14.31 5.05 1.72
C GLY A 60 13.25 4.85 2.81
N ASP A 61 13.34 5.70 3.84
CA ASP A 61 12.44 5.64 4.99
C ASP A 61 11.28 6.62 4.81
N TRP A 62 10.09 6.16 5.10
CA TRP A 62 8.86 6.89 4.82
C TRP A 62 7.88 6.82 5.97
N LEU A 63 7.17 7.93 6.21
CA LEU A 63 5.94 7.92 6.98
C LEU A 63 4.77 7.80 6.01
N SER A 64 3.98 6.75 6.16
CA SER A 64 2.76 6.55 5.40
C SER A 64 1.58 6.94 6.26
N ILE A 65 0.87 7.99 5.88
CA ILE A 65 -0.28 8.50 6.62
C ILE A 65 -1.59 8.17 5.91
N GLY A 66 -2.66 8.04 6.69
CA GLY A 66 -3.99 7.77 6.15
C GLY A 66 -4.54 8.95 5.36
N TYR A 67 -5.45 8.67 4.44
CA TYR A 67 -6.04 9.69 3.56
C TYR A 67 -6.68 10.84 4.33
N HIS A 68 -7.35 10.57 5.43
CA HIS A 68 -8.03 11.56 6.25
C HIS A 68 -7.21 12.05 7.46
N GLN A 69 -6.00 11.54 7.64
CA GLN A 69 -5.16 11.92 8.77
C GLN A 69 -4.61 13.32 8.57
N LYS A 70 -4.93 14.23 9.50
CA LYS A 70 -4.53 15.64 9.42
C LYS A 70 -3.34 15.99 10.29
N GLU A 71 -3.15 15.26 11.39
CA GLU A 71 -2.12 15.55 12.38
C GLU A 71 -1.06 14.46 12.42
N ILE A 72 0.17 14.88 12.67
CA ILE A 72 1.34 14.02 12.82
C ILE A 72 1.95 14.30 14.19
N PRO A 73 2.30 13.25 14.98
CA PRO A 73 2.98 13.45 16.25
C PRO A 73 4.23 14.32 16.12
N THR A 74 4.49 15.17 17.12
CA THR A 74 5.54 16.18 17.09
C THR A 74 6.94 15.61 16.82
N HIS A 75 7.26 14.44 17.36
CA HIS A 75 8.57 13.83 17.13
C HIS A 75 8.81 13.45 15.65
N TRP A 76 7.76 13.11 14.90
CA TRP A 76 7.86 12.87 13.47
C TRP A 76 8.00 14.16 12.68
N GLU A 77 7.32 15.24 13.10
CA GLU A 77 7.45 16.55 12.46
C GLU A 77 8.89 17.06 12.48
N LYS A 78 9.61 16.82 13.59
CA LYS A 78 11.02 17.19 13.71
C LYS A 78 11.90 16.46 12.70
N LEU A 79 11.67 15.15 12.50
CA LEU A 79 12.43 14.35 11.53
C LEU A 79 12.12 14.77 10.10
N LEU A 80 10.87 15.08 9.80
CA LEU A 80 10.45 15.60 8.49
C LEU A 80 11.11 16.95 8.18
N SER A 81 11.14 17.87 9.14
CA SER A 81 11.73 19.18 8.93
C SER A 81 13.25 19.14 8.74
N LYS A 82 13.93 18.12 9.29
CA LYS A 82 15.36 17.87 9.09
C LYS A 82 15.66 17.11 7.79
N GLY A 83 14.66 16.63 7.08
CA GLY A 83 14.86 15.79 5.90
C GLY A 83 15.35 14.38 6.18
N GLU A 84 15.23 13.91 7.42
CA GLU A 84 15.67 12.56 7.83
C GLU A 84 14.69 11.46 7.44
N ILE A 85 13.44 11.83 7.14
CA ILE A 85 12.40 10.90 6.70
C ILE A 85 11.50 11.60 5.69
N ASN A 86 10.93 10.84 4.78
CA ASN A 86 9.95 11.35 3.81
C ASN A 86 8.52 11.01 4.26
N ILE A 87 7.55 11.67 3.68
CA ILE A 87 6.14 11.44 3.99
C ILE A 87 5.33 11.23 2.71
N VAL A 88 4.37 10.34 2.78
CA VAL A 88 3.39 10.13 1.71
C VAL A 88 2.01 9.86 2.32
N ARG A 89 0.97 10.32 1.65
CA ARG A 89 -0.41 10.05 2.02
C ARG A 89 -0.95 8.88 1.20
N ARG A 90 -1.53 7.90 1.90
CA ARG A 90 -2.18 6.77 1.21
C ARG A 90 -3.51 7.22 0.61
N PRO A 91 -3.97 6.60 -0.48
CA PRO A 91 -5.34 6.75 -0.97
C PRO A 91 -6.38 6.05 -0.10
N SER A 92 -5.95 5.27 0.88
CA SER A 92 -6.79 4.54 1.83
C SER A 92 -6.74 5.15 3.23
N GLY A 93 -7.69 4.78 4.09
CA GLY A 93 -7.76 5.26 5.47
C GLY A 93 -6.73 4.62 6.39
N GLY A 94 -6.95 4.80 7.69
CA GLY A 94 -6.10 4.26 8.74
C GLY A 94 -5.14 5.28 9.33
N GLY A 95 -4.27 4.81 10.21
CA GLY A 95 -3.31 5.62 10.94
C GLY A 95 -1.93 5.69 10.27
N LEU A 96 -0.99 6.24 11.00
CA LEU A 96 0.39 6.40 10.59
C LEU A 96 1.16 5.09 10.67
N PHE A 97 1.93 4.79 9.63
CA PHE A 97 2.92 3.71 9.62
C PHE A 97 4.31 4.29 9.34
N CYS A 98 5.29 3.81 10.08
CA CYS A 98 6.69 4.06 9.77
C CYS A 98 7.23 2.90 8.93
N ILE A 99 7.68 3.21 7.72
CA ILE A 99 8.21 2.22 6.80
C ILE A 99 9.71 2.42 6.68
N GLN A 100 10.45 1.40 7.08
CA GLN A 100 11.89 1.37 6.92
C GLN A 100 12.21 0.74 5.57
N GLY A 101 12.84 1.52 4.70
CA GLY A 101 13.18 1.09 3.35
C GLY A 101 14.42 0.22 3.27
N ALA A 102 14.58 -0.37 2.13
CA ALA A 102 15.76 -1.14 1.81
C ALA A 102 16.93 -0.25 1.36
#